data_77e40613979d7a1d815543f0c50f5e7f
#
_entry.id   77e40613979d7a1d815543f0c50f5e7f
#
_cell.length_a   1.000
_cell.length_b   1.000
_cell.length_c   1.000
_cell.angle_alpha   90.00
_cell.angle_beta   90.00
_cell.angle_gamma   90.00
#
_symmetry.space_group_name_H-M   'P 1'
#
loop_
_entity.id
_entity.type
_entity.pdbx_description
1 polymer ?
#
loop_
_entity_poly.entity_id
_entity_poly.type
_entity_poly.pdbx_seq_one_letter_code
_entity_poly.pdbx_strand_id
1 'polypeptide(L)'
;MTVNLLIEIIVAVVGIYIAYKKLKDKIIGSYKERKEQQDQIDEALTGVRAMPEYRKQSLEIQKQLKASDDKIIQTCNKIQDGVNENQRILNERLDKLEDRERNALRAKILEMHRLFTSKKKNPMQAWTEMERDAFNDLIKDYESLNGNGHVHTVVIPEMHMLKVILMTDLEGLAELFHSREA
;
A
#
# COMPACT_ATOMS: atom_id res chain seq x y z
N MET A 1 -14.70 -2.98 4.92
CA MET A 1 -13.71 -3.14 3.82
C MET A 1 -12.51 -3.83 4.42
N THR A 2 -12.18 -5.02 3.98
CA THR A 2 -11.34 -5.97 4.71
C THR A 2 -9.86 -5.73 4.44
N VAL A 3 -9.02 -5.97 5.45
CA VAL A 3 -7.53 -5.99 5.38
C VAL A 3 -7.04 -6.74 4.12
N ASN A 4 -7.77 -7.76 3.68
CA ASN A 4 -7.47 -8.52 2.45
C ASN A 4 -7.44 -7.63 1.19
N LEU A 5 -8.35 -6.66 1.06
CA LEU A 5 -8.39 -5.77 -0.12
C LEU A 5 -7.17 -4.83 -0.17
N LEU A 6 -6.69 -4.42 0.99
CA LEU A 6 -5.49 -3.58 1.11
C LEU A 6 -4.23 -4.36 0.72
N ILE A 7 -4.15 -5.62 1.15
CA ILE A 7 -3.07 -6.55 0.78
C ILE A 7 -3.08 -6.81 -0.73
N GLU A 8 -4.25 -7.05 -1.34
CA GLU A 8 -4.38 -7.26 -2.79
C GLU A 8 -3.90 -6.03 -3.59
N ILE A 9 -4.27 -4.83 -3.14
CA ILE A 9 -3.82 -3.58 -3.78
C ILE A 9 -2.29 -3.42 -3.67
N ILE A 10 -1.71 -3.67 -2.49
CA ILE A 10 -0.25 -3.60 -2.30
C ILE A 10 0.47 -4.62 -3.18
N VAL A 11 -0.01 -5.85 -3.25
CA VAL A 11 0.56 -6.90 -4.10
C VAL A 11 0.47 -6.50 -5.57
N ALA A 12 -0.66 -5.93 -6.03
CA ALA A 12 -0.81 -5.44 -7.39
C ALA A 12 0.18 -4.30 -7.72
N VAL A 13 0.34 -3.34 -6.82
CA VAL A 13 1.30 -2.22 -6.99
C VAL A 13 2.73 -2.73 -7.07
N VAL A 14 3.13 -3.62 -6.18
CA VAL A 14 4.47 -4.23 -6.18
C VAL A 14 4.67 -5.03 -7.48
N GLY A 15 3.67 -5.78 -7.94
CA GLY A 15 3.71 -6.51 -9.21
C GLY A 15 3.90 -5.58 -10.41
N ILE A 16 3.16 -4.47 -10.48
CA ILE A 16 3.29 -3.45 -11.53
C ILE A 16 4.69 -2.82 -11.49
N TYR A 17 5.19 -2.47 -10.31
CA TYR A 17 6.53 -1.89 -10.15
C TYR A 17 7.65 -2.85 -10.62
N ILE A 18 7.56 -4.14 -10.26
CA ILE A 18 8.51 -5.17 -10.68
C ILE A 18 8.45 -5.36 -12.20
N ALA A 19 7.24 -5.43 -12.79
CA ALA A 19 7.05 -5.55 -14.23
C ALA A 19 7.61 -4.32 -14.97
N TYR A 20 7.35 -3.13 -14.47
CA TYR A 20 7.90 -1.88 -15.00
C TYR A 20 9.43 -1.85 -14.95
N LYS A 21 10.03 -2.20 -13.81
CA LYS A 21 11.50 -2.26 -13.67
C LYS A 21 12.11 -3.23 -14.67
N LYS A 22 11.55 -4.44 -14.83
CA LYS A 22 12.00 -5.42 -15.82
C LYS A 22 11.88 -4.89 -17.26
N LEU A 23 10.77 -4.22 -17.58
CA LEU A 23 10.55 -3.65 -18.91
C LEU A 23 11.54 -2.52 -19.19
N LYS A 24 11.75 -1.60 -18.24
CA LYS A 24 12.72 -0.51 -18.32
C LYS A 24 14.13 -1.03 -18.54
N ASP A 25 14.57 -2.00 -17.75
CA ASP A 25 15.91 -2.59 -17.84
C ASP A 25 16.11 -3.28 -19.21
N LYS A 26 15.08 -3.97 -19.72
CA LYS A 26 15.10 -4.59 -21.05
C LYS A 26 15.20 -3.56 -22.17
N ILE A 27 14.45 -2.45 -22.07
CA ILE A 27 14.48 -1.36 -23.07
C ILE A 27 15.81 -0.62 -23.05
N ILE A 28 16.35 -0.32 -21.84
CA ILE A 28 17.66 0.33 -21.70
C ILE A 28 18.79 -0.58 -22.19
N GLY A 29 18.71 -1.89 -21.91
CA GLY A 29 19.65 -2.89 -22.43
C GLY A 29 19.68 -2.91 -23.94
N SER A 30 18.52 -3.03 -24.59
CA SER A 30 18.44 -3.03 -26.06
C SER A 30 18.82 -1.68 -26.69
N TYR A 31 18.64 -0.57 -25.97
CA TYR A 31 19.12 0.75 -26.41
C TYR A 31 20.66 0.84 -26.39
N LYS A 32 21.31 0.35 -25.31
CA LYS A 32 22.78 0.29 -25.23
C LYS A 32 23.37 -0.58 -26.31
N GLU A 33 22.83 -1.78 -26.51
CA GLU A 33 23.26 -2.69 -27.58
C GLU A 33 23.15 -2.05 -28.95
N ARG A 34 22.05 -1.36 -29.23
CA ARG A 34 21.88 -0.64 -30.52
C ARG A 34 22.88 0.50 -30.69
N LYS A 35 23.17 1.24 -29.60
CA LYS A 35 24.15 2.32 -29.64
C LYS A 35 25.56 1.78 -29.89
N GLU A 36 25.94 0.70 -29.21
CA GLU A 36 27.22 0.03 -29.41
C GLU A 36 27.35 -0.52 -30.86
N GLN A 37 26.27 -1.11 -31.42
CA GLN A 37 26.24 -1.53 -32.84
C GLN A 37 26.38 -0.34 -33.79
N GLN A 38 25.77 0.80 -33.46
CA GLN A 38 25.90 2.01 -34.28
C GLN A 38 27.31 2.57 -34.26
N ASP A 39 27.96 2.60 -33.08
CA ASP A 39 29.34 3.04 -32.93
C ASP A 39 30.31 2.11 -33.72
N GLN A 40 30.08 0.80 -33.70
CA GLN A 40 30.84 -0.17 -34.48
C GLN A 40 30.63 0.01 -35.98
N ILE A 41 29.40 0.30 -36.42
CA ILE A 41 29.09 0.60 -37.81
C ILE A 41 29.81 1.88 -38.26
N ASP A 42 29.84 2.92 -37.44
CA ASP A 42 30.52 4.19 -37.73
C ASP A 42 32.04 4.00 -37.82
N GLU A 43 32.64 3.15 -36.99
CA GLU A 43 34.06 2.79 -37.05
C GLU A 43 34.39 1.98 -38.32
N ALA A 44 33.59 0.95 -38.68
CA ALA A 44 33.72 0.17 -39.88
C ALA A 44 33.56 1.02 -41.15
N LEU A 45 32.64 1.98 -41.12
CA LEU A 45 32.38 2.88 -42.24
C LEU A 45 33.47 3.95 -42.43
N THR A 46 34.27 4.22 -41.39
CA THR A 46 35.45 5.07 -41.55
C THR A 46 36.45 4.42 -42.50
N GLY A 47 36.52 3.08 -42.55
CA GLY A 47 37.30 2.31 -43.54
C GLY A 47 36.71 2.24 -44.96
N VAL A 48 35.38 2.41 -45.07
CA VAL A 48 34.63 2.28 -46.35
C VAL A 48 34.38 3.65 -47.02
N ARG A 49 34.89 4.75 -46.47
CA ARG A 49 34.69 6.14 -46.95
C ARG A 49 35.04 6.38 -48.42
N ALA A 50 35.64 5.41 -49.11
CA ALA A 50 36.00 5.50 -50.51
C ALA A 50 34.84 5.11 -51.48
N MET A 51 33.70 4.56 -51.01
CA MET A 51 32.61 4.14 -51.90
C MET A 51 31.32 4.95 -51.68
N PRO A 52 30.91 5.82 -52.60
CA PRO A 52 29.79 6.75 -52.44
C PRO A 52 28.44 6.07 -52.16
N GLU A 53 28.23 4.89 -52.72
CA GLU A 53 26.95 4.16 -52.62
C GLU A 53 26.74 3.55 -51.23
N TYR A 54 27.78 3.00 -50.62
CA TYR A 54 27.74 2.48 -49.24
C TYR A 54 27.55 3.60 -48.25
N ARG A 55 28.09 4.79 -48.52
CA ARG A 55 27.91 5.97 -47.68
C ARG A 55 26.45 6.43 -47.65
N LYS A 56 25.76 6.39 -48.78
CA LYS A 56 24.35 6.76 -48.88
C LYS A 56 23.44 5.79 -48.13
N GLN A 57 23.70 4.48 -48.31
CA GLN A 57 22.97 3.44 -47.57
C GLN A 57 23.20 3.54 -46.04
N SER A 58 24.45 3.79 -45.62
CA SER A 58 24.81 3.97 -44.24
C SER A 58 24.10 5.18 -43.62
N LEU A 59 24.06 6.31 -44.31
CA LEU A 59 23.37 7.52 -43.84
C LEU A 59 21.86 7.28 -43.66
N GLU A 60 21.27 6.49 -44.59
CA GLU A 60 19.85 6.14 -44.45
C GLU A 60 19.58 5.20 -43.26
N ILE A 61 20.45 4.21 -43.04
CA ILE A 61 20.38 3.33 -41.87
C ILE A 61 20.54 4.13 -40.58
N GLN A 62 21.52 5.04 -40.49
CA GLN A 62 21.71 5.91 -39.33
C GLN A 62 20.48 6.77 -39.06
N LYS A 63 19.85 7.32 -40.10
CA LYS A 63 18.64 8.12 -39.99
C LYS A 63 17.46 7.28 -39.48
N GLN A 64 17.30 6.06 -39.96
CA GLN A 64 16.26 5.13 -39.52
C GLN A 64 16.49 4.69 -38.07
N LEU A 65 17.73 4.38 -37.67
CA LEU A 65 18.11 4.06 -36.29
C LEU A 65 17.78 5.22 -35.34
N LYS A 66 18.22 6.42 -35.70
CA LYS A 66 17.94 7.61 -34.91
C LYS A 66 16.43 7.85 -34.73
N ALA A 67 15.66 7.72 -35.80
CA ALA A 67 14.20 7.84 -35.73
C ALA A 67 13.55 6.75 -34.87
N SER A 68 14.13 5.54 -34.85
CA SER A 68 13.71 4.45 -33.99
C SER A 68 14.01 4.75 -32.53
N ASP A 69 15.22 5.27 -32.22
CA ASP A 69 15.65 5.63 -30.86
C ASP A 69 14.78 6.76 -30.29
N ASP A 70 14.49 7.78 -31.08
CA ASP A 70 13.60 8.88 -30.71
C ASP A 70 12.19 8.35 -30.33
N LYS A 71 11.66 7.37 -31.09
CA LYS A 71 10.38 6.73 -30.76
C LYS A 71 10.43 5.93 -29.47
N ILE A 72 11.53 5.21 -29.24
CA ILE A 72 11.73 4.44 -28.01
C ILE A 72 11.76 5.38 -26.81
N ILE A 73 12.53 6.48 -26.88
CA ILE A 73 12.61 7.48 -25.82
C ILE A 73 11.23 8.08 -25.52
N GLN A 74 10.47 8.45 -26.56
CA GLN A 74 9.12 8.97 -26.38
C GLN A 74 8.19 7.95 -25.71
N THR A 75 8.31 6.68 -26.08
CA THR A 75 7.49 5.61 -25.49
C THR A 75 7.87 5.38 -24.02
N CYS A 76 9.16 5.38 -23.72
CA CYS A 76 9.64 5.27 -22.34
C CYS A 76 9.11 6.41 -21.44
N ASN A 77 9.17 7.63 -21.93
CA ASN A 77 8.67 8.80 -21.21
C ASN A 77 7.16 8.67 -20.94
N LYS A 78 6.37 8.29 -21.96
CA LYS A 78 4.92 8.08 -21.77
C LYS A 78 4.60 6.99 -20.74
N ILE A 79 5.35 5.89 -20.76
CA ILE A 79 5.20 4.81 -19.76
C ILE A 79 5.55 5.32 -18.37
N GLN A 80 6.66 6.07 -18.25
CA GLN A 80 7.08 6.66 -16.96
C GLN A 80 6.01 7.58 -16.39
N ASP A 81 5.45 8.47 -17.22
CA ASP A 81 4.39 9.38 -16.81
C ASP A 81 3.14 8.62 -16.37
N GLY A 82 2.75 7.59 -17.13
CA GLY A 82 1.61 6.74 -16.80
C GLY A 82 1.81 5.97 -15.47
N VAL A 83 3.02 5.47 -15.21
CA VAL A 83 3.35 4.79 -13.94
C VAL A 83 3.29 5.77 -12.77
N ASN A 84 3.88 6.95 -12.93
CA ASN A 84 3.89 7.98 -11.89
C ASN A 84 2.45 8.41 -11.52
N GLU A 85 1.60 8.62 -12.51
CA GLU A 85 0.20 8.98 -12.29
C GLU A 85 -0.59 7.85 -11.63
N ASN A 86 -0.40 6.61 -12.07
CA ASN A 86 -1.03 5.45 -11.43
C ASN A 86 -0.59 5.30 -9.97
N GLN A 87 0.69 5.51 -9.68
CA GLN A 87 1.22 5.47 -8.32
C GLN A 87 0.59 6.56 -7.44
N ARG A 88 0.44 7.79 -7.97
CA ARG A 88 -0.25 8.87 -7.27
C ARG A 88 -1.69 8.52 -6.94
N ILE A 89 -2.44 8.01 -7.92
CA ILE A 89 -3.84 7.60 -7.74
C ILE A 89 -3.97 6.48 -6.71
N LEU A 90 -3.05 5.51 -6.73
CA LEU A 90 -3.05 4.40 -5.78
C LEU A 90 -2.76 4.87 -4.35
N ASN A 91 -1.77 5.75 -4.17
CA ASN A 91 -1.48 6.33 -2.86
C ASN A 91 -2.69 7.11 -2.30
N GLU A 92 -3.32 7.95 -3.11
CA GLU A 92 -4.53 8.67 -2.70
C GLU A 92 -5.69 7.74 -2.31
N ARG A 93 -5.80 6.58 -2.97
CA ARG A 93 -6.82 5.59 -2.62
C ARG A 93 -6.48 4.84 -1.34
N LEU A 94 -5.21 4.50 -1.14
CA LEU A 94 -4.71 3.88 0.08
C LEU A 94 -4.96 4.79 1.28
N ASP A 95 -4.55 6.04 1.22
CA ASP A 95 -4.76 7.02 2.29
C ASP A 95 -6.25 7.13 2.67
N LYS A 96 -7.14 7.18 1.66
CA LYS A 96 -8.59 7.21 1.91
C LYS A 96 -9.14 5.93 2.53
N LEU A 97 -8.56 4.78 2.21
CA LEU A 97 -8.95 3.50 2.80
C LEU A 97 -8.49 3.41 4.25
N GLU A 98 -7.23 3.76 4.52
CA GLU A 98 -6.69 3.82 5.88
C GLU A 98 -7.49 4.78 6.77
N ASP A 99 -7.83 5.96 6.27
CA ASP A 99 -8.68 6.92 6.99
C ASP A 99 -10.06 6.35 7.33
N ARG A 100 -10.68 5.66 6.38
CA ARG A 100 -12.01 5.04 6.60
C ARG A 100 -11.93 3.90 7.61
N GLU A 101 -10.92 3.06 7.51
CA GLU A 101 -10.71 1.94 8.41
C GLU A 101 -10.41 2.43 9.82
N ARG A 102 -9.51 3.41 9.97
CA ARG A 102 -9.22 4.08 11.25
C ARG A 102 -10.48 4.67 11.88
N ASN A 103 -11.32 5.35 11.09
CA ASN A 103 -12.57 5.91 11.58
C ASN A 103 -13.58 4.84 11.99
N ALA A 104 -13.67 3.72 11.26
CA ALA A 104 -14.52 2.59 11.61
C ALA A 104 -14.07 1.92 12.91
N LEU A 105 -12.76 1.69 13.09
CA LEU A 105 -12.19 1.17 14.33
C LEU A 105 -12.45 2.10 15.51
N ARG A 106 -12.23 3.41 15.29
CA ARG A 106 -12.53 4.41 16.31
C ARG A 106 -14.00 4.38 16.74
N ALA A 107 -14.91 4.30 15.80
CA ALA A 107 -16.35 4.23 16.10
C ALA A 107 -16.67 2.98 16.95
N LYS A 108 -16.11 1.82 16.59
CA LYS A 108 -16.28 0.57 17.33
C LYS A 108 -15.67 0.62 18.74
N ILE A 109 -14.49 1.19 18.88
CA ILE A 109 -13.83 1.41 20.19
C ILE A 109 -14.70 2.32 21.07
N LEU A 110 -15.23 3.42 20.54
CA LEU A 110 -16.10 4.33 21.27
C LEU A 110 -17.45 3.70 21.61
N GLU A 111 -17.98 2.82 20.79
CA GLU A 111 -19.18 2.05 21.08
C GLU A 111 -18.95 1.10 22.25
N MET A 112 -17.87 0.32 22.23
CA MET A 112 -17.48 -0.55 23.35
C MET A 112 -17.27 0.25 24.63
N HIS A 113 -16.56 1.37 24.55
CA HIS A 113 -16.36 2.25 25.70
C HIS A 113 -17.70 2.71 26.31
N ARG A 114 -18.64 3.22 25.48
CA ARG A 114 -19.97 3.63 25.96
C ARG A 114 -20.77 2.49 26.57
N LEU A 115 -20.61 1.28 26.05
CA LEU A 115 -21.29 0.09 26.57
C LEU A 115 -20.73 -0.27 27.94
N PHE A 116 -19.42 -0.42 28.05
CA PHE A 116 -18.77 -0.97 29.24
C PHE A 116 -18.64 0.03 30.41
N THR A 117 -18.52 1.34 30.12
CA THR A 117 -18.44 2.38 31.16
C THR A 117 -19.82 2.89 31.61
N SER A 118 -20.89 2.51 30.91
CA SER A 118 -22.24 2.89 31.27
C SER A 118 -22.73 2.13 32.52
N LYS A 119 -22.92 2.81 33.64
CA LYS A 119 -23.49 2.22 34.84
C LYS A 119 -24.89 1.64 34.63
N LYS A 120 -25.62 2.09 33.63
CA LYS A 120 -26.96 1.56 33.31
C LYS A 120 -26.86 0.25 32.52
N LYS A 121 -25.92 0.13 31.57
CA LYS A 121 -25.76 -1.06 30.72
C LYS A 121 -24.78 -2.08 31.28
N ASN A 122 -23.90 -1.65 32.14
CA ASN A 122 -22.89 -2.46 32.82
C ASN A 122 -22.76 -2.03 34.27
N PRO A 123 -23.75 -2.37 35.11
CA PRO A 123 -23.81 -1.94 36.51
C PRO A 123 -22.59 -2.36 37.33
N MET A 124 -22.04 -3.55 37.02
CA MET A 124 -20.87 -4.08 37.72
C MET A 124 -19.56 -3.39 37.34
N GLN A 125 -19.56 -2.52 36.31
CA GLN A 125 -18.33 -1.90 35.76
C GLN A 125 -17.23 -2.94 35.55
N ALA A 126 -17.61 -4.07 34.93
CA ALA A 126 -16.75 -5.21 34.71
C ALA A 126 -16.89 -5.70 33.25
N TRP A 127 -15.92 -6.43 32.77
CA TRP A 127 -15.90 -7.11 31.50
C TRP A 127 -15.25 -8.49 31.61
N THR A 128 -15.52 -9.33 30.64
CA THR A 128 -14.88 -10.64 30.60
C THR A 128 -13.44 -10.50 30.05
N GLU A 129 -12.62 -11.50 30.34
CA GLU A 129 -11.28 -11.59 29.78
C GLU A 129 -11.31 -11.56 28.24
N MET A 130 -12.27 -12.25 27.60
CA MET A 130 -12.44 -12.23 26.12
C MET A 130 -12.81 -10.85 25.60
N GLU A 131 -13.68 -10.11 26.29
CA GLU A 131 -14.06 -8.74 25.88
C GLU A 131 -12.87 -7.79 25.99
N ARG A 132 -12.06 -7.93 27.05
CA ARG A 132 -10.81 -7.18 27.22
C ARG A 132 -9.84 -7.45 26.09
N ASP A 133 -9.62 -8.73 25.76
CA ASP A 133 -8.66 -9.12 24.73
C ASP A 133 -9.12 -8.65 23.35
N ALA A 134 -10.41 -8.78 23.03
CA ALA A 134 -10.99 -8.24 21.80
C ALA A 134 -10.86 -6.71 21.72
N PHE A 135 -11.04 -5.99 22.82
CA PHE A 135 -10.79 -4.55 22.89
C PHE A 135 -9.33 -4.21 22.64
N ASN A 136 -8.41 -4.92 23.27
CA ASN A 136 -6.96 -4.71 23.07
C ASN A 136 -6.53 -4.97 21.63
N ASP A 137 -7.11 -5.96 20.96
CA ASP A 137 -6.81 -6.20 19.55
C ASP A 137 -7.34 -5.09 18.65
N LEU A 138 -8.55 -4.56 18.92
CA LEU A 138 -9.04 -3.37 18.22
C LEU A 138 -8.15 -2.14 18.42
N ILE A 139 -7.57 -1.96 19.62
CA ILE A 139 -6.63 -0.88 19.90
C ILE A 139 -5.36 -1.05 19.07
N LYS A 140 -4.78 -2.25 19.02
CA LYS A 140 -3.58 -2.53 18.18
C LYS A 140 -3.84 -2.22 16.71
N ASP A 141 -4.99 -2.65 16.18
CA ASP A 141 -5.38 -2.36 14.80
C ASP A 141 -5.52 -0.85 14.56
N TYR A 142 -6.16 -0.14 15.50
CA TYR A 142 -6.31 1.31 15.44
C TYR A 142 -4.98 2.05 15.48
N GLU A 143 -4.05 1.62 16.35
CA GLU A 143 -2.68 2.15 16.45
C GLU A 143 -1.87 1.90 15.18
N SER A 144 -2.01 0.74 14.56
CA SER A 144 -1.32 0.39 13.30
C SER A 144 -1.67 1.34 12.16
N LEU A 145 -2.85 1.96 12.22
CA LEU A 145 -3.33 2.99 11.29
C LEU A 145 -3.06 4.43 11.80
N ASN A 146 -2.08 4.62 12.68
CA ASN A 146 -1.76 5.91 13.29
C ASN A 146 -2.92 6.55 14.06
N GLY A 147 -3.80 5.73 14.62
CA GLY A 147 -4.86 6.17 15.49
C GLY A 147 -4.31 6.72 16.81
N ASN A 148 -4.80 7.87 17.26
CA ASN A 148 -4.32 8.56 18.45
C ASN A 148 -5.41 9.44 19.10
N GLY A 149 -5.00 10.33 19.98
CA GLY A 149 -5.86 11.36 20.58
C GLY A 149 -6.77 10.81 21.67
N HIS A 150 -8.07 11.14 21.63
CA HIS A 150 -9.05 10.83 22.67
C HIS A 150 -9.09 9.35 23.09
N VAL A 151 -8.88 8.45 22.15
CA VAL A 151 -8.85 7.00 22.46
C VAL A 151 -7.73 6.70 23.45
N HIS A 152 -6.53 7.23 23.23
CA HIS A 152 -5.38 6.99 24.12
C HIS A 152 -5.48 7.73 25.45
N THR A 153 -5.98 8.96 25.43
CA THR A 153 -5.96 9.82 26.62
C THR A 153 -7.11 9.55 27.58
N VAL A 154 -8.22 9.03 27.10
CA VAL A 154 -9.44 8.84 27.87
C VAL A 154 -9.93 7.41 27.82
N VAL A 155 -10.20 6.89 26.61
CA VAL A 155 -10.90 5.61 26.44
C VAL A 155 -10.10 4.44 27.00
N ILE A 156 -8.83 4.30 26.63
CA ILE A 156 -7.97 3.21 27.10
C ILE A 156 -7.83 3.22 28.63
N PRO A 157 -7.48 4.36 29.28
CA PRO A 157 -7.40 4.41 30.75
C PRO A 157 -8.72 4.03 31.43
N GLU A 158 -9.86 4.53 30.97
CA GLU A 158 -11.17 4.24 31.55
C GLU A 158 -11.54 2.76 31.39
N MET A 159 -11.27 2.16 30.23
CA MET A 159 -11.53 0.74 30.00
C MET A 159 -10.64 -0.17 30.86
N HIS A 160 -9.40 0.21 31.11
CA HIS A 160 -8.50 -0.54 31.97
C HIS A 160 -8.83 -0.45 33.47
N MET A 161 -9.70 0.48 33.89
CA MET A 161 -10.22 0.55 35.25
C MET A 161 -11.35 -0.47 35.50
N LEU A 162 -11.92 -1.06 34.44
CA LEU A 162 -12.98 -2.06 34.59
C LEU A 162 -12.44 -3.34 35.24
N LYS A 163 -13.25 -3.94 36.12
CA LYS A 163 -12.94 -5.25 36.73
C LYS A 163 -12.93 -6.33 35.64
N VAL A 164 -11.87 -7.10 35.57
CA VAL A 164 -11.81 -8.26 34.64
C VAL A 164 -12.35 -9.50 35.36
N ILE A 165 -13.31 -10.17 34.73
CA ILE A 165 -13.84 -11.47 35.16
C ILE A 165 -13.22 -12.55 34.26
N LEU A 166 -12.52 -13.49 34.90
CA LEU A 166 -11.87 -14.59 34.20
C LEU A 166 -12.91 -15.57 33.65
N MET A 167 -12.61 -16.19 32.52
CA MET A 167 -13.50 -17.19 31.91
C MET A 167 -13.66 -18.44 32.76
N THR A 168 -12.80 -18.65 33.77
CA THR A 168 -12.89 -19.73 34.75
C THR A 168 -13.81 -19.41 35.95
N ASP A 169 -14.16 -18.13 36.12
CA ASP A 169 -15.05 -17.68 37.19
C ASP A 169 -16.51 -17.72 36.73
N LEU A 170 -17.11 -18.92 36.75
CA LEU A 170 -18.46 -19.14 36.24
C LEU A 170 -19.53 -18.37 37.05
N GLU A 171 -19.36 -18.17 38.34
CA GLU A 171 -20.28 -17.41 39.20
C GLU A 171 -20.21 -15.92 38.86
N GLY A 172 -19.02 -15.36 38.79
CA GLY A 172 -18.80 -13.95 38.35
C GLY A 172 -19.31 -13.68 36.96
N LEU A 173 -19.17 -14.63 36.00
CA LEU A 173 -19.73 -14.50 34.67
C LEU A 173 -21.27 -14.50 34.67
N ALA A 174 -21.90 -15.39 35.45
CA ALA A 174 -23.35 -15.45 35.57
C ALA A 174 -23.91 -14.14 36.14
N GLU A 175 -23.28 -13.61 37.21
CA GLU A 175 -23.64 -12.34 37.83
C GLU A 175 -23.49 -11.16 36.86
N LEU A 176 -22.37 -11.11 36.09
CA LEU A 176 -22.13 -10.09 35.10
C LEU A 176 -23.22 -10.05 34.03
N PHE A 177 -23.52 -11.20 33.43
CA PHE A 177 -24.54 -11.27 32.37
C PHE A 177 -25.94 -10.95 32.90
N HIS A 178 -26.32 -11.47 34.05
CA HIS A 178 -27.59 -11.13 34.69
C HIS A 178 -27.71 -9.62 34.95
N SER A 179 -26.63 -8.99 35.42
CA SER A 179 -26.61 -7.54 35.68
C SER A 179 -26.79 -6.68 34.44
N ARG A 180 -26.43 -7.20 33.26
CA ARG A 180 -26.54 -6.49 31.97
C ARG A 180 -27.91 -6.67 31.30
N GLU A 181 -28.69 -7.70 31.70
CA GLU A 181 -30.03 -7.97 31.20
C GLU A 181 -31.13 -7.25 31.97
N ALA A 182 -30.84 -6.80 33.17
CA ALA A 182 -31.77 -6.11 34.07
C ALA A 182 -31.92 -4.62 33.73
#